data_a5e7b345e590023487dc95c6000235b6
#
_entry.id   a5e7b345e590023487dc95c6000235b6
#
_cell.length_a   1.000
_cell.length_b   1.000
_cell.length_c   1.000
_cell.angle_alpha   90.00
_cell.angle_beta   90.00
_cell.angle_gamma   90.00
#
_symmetry.space_group_name_H-M   'P 1'
#
loop_
_entity.id
_entity.type
_entity.pdbx_description
1 polymer ?
#
loop_
_entity_poly.entity_id
_entity_poly.type
_entity_poly.pdbx_seq_one_letter_code
_entity_poly.pdbx_strand_id
1 'polypeptide(L)'
;MKKIFSLLVLCATVVFASCSKDKESGTIAFDSPAVFLNAGDAVTVGFSASNIESFSITGKPTGWSDPVIDAANRTITVVSPEKFDDDNDAVKSGSVTLTGKVHGGSTASATLFVGVVDTEDLSRKPANSYLINKKETNYLIDAMYKGDLTELATSSVDVVWQSRSNLIQYLELKDGKASFYVAADSDDGDKIKEGNAVIGAYDAGGTLIWSWHVWAADYDPEAEGGAVDFNGYSMMTRNLGALAADNSSVENILASYGLYYQWGRKDPFIGPSSYNAANGASASMYN
;
A
#
# COMPACT_ATOMS: atom_id res chain seq x y z
N MET A 1 25.95 -14.11 20.76
CA MET A 1 25.50 -12.77 20.39
C MET A 1 25.58 -12.67 18.86
N LYS A 2 24.51 -13.03 18.15
CA LYS A 2 24.42 -12.90 16.69
C LYS A 2 23.67 -11.63 16.39
N LYS A 3 24.34 -10.66 15.77
CA LYS A 3 23.72 -9.44 15.26
C LYS A 3 22.88 -9.83 14.03
N ILE A 4 21.57 -9.79 14.17
CA ILE A 4 20.64 -9.87 13.06
C ILE A 4 20.47 -8.44 12.54
N PHE A 5 21.04 -8.16 11.38
CA PHE A 5 20.77 -6.94 10.64
C PHE A 5 19.34 -7.03 10.12
N SER A 6 18.50 -6.10 10.54
CA SER A 6 17.18 -5.89 9.95
C SER A 6 17.37 -5.46 8.50
N LEU A 7 16.91 -6.31 7.59
CA LEU A 7 16.95 -6.07 6.15
C LEU A 7 15.70 -5.27 5.80
N LEU A 8 15.89 -4.01 5.48
CA LEU A 8 14.90 -3.20 4.78
C LEU A 8 14.51 -3.98 3.52
N VAL A 9 13.25 -4.38 3.39
CA VAL A 9 12.76 -5.04 2.17
C VAL A 9 12.64 -3.98 1.09
N LEU A 10 13.76 -3.74 0.44
CA LEU A 10 13.83 -2.97 -0.80
C LEU A 10 13.35 -3.94 -1.89
N CYS A 11 12.20 -3.70 -2.50
CA CYS A 11 11.76 -4.42 -3.69
C CYS A 11 12.71 -4.10 -4.87
N ALA A 12 13.89 -4.70 -4.85
CA ALA A 12 14.77 -4.74 -6.01
C ALA A 12 14.49 -6.06 -6.76
N THR A 13 13.78 -6.00 -7.87
CA THR A 13 13.69 -7.11 -8.81
C THR A 13 15.05 -7.31 -9.44
N VAL A 14 15.85 -8.23 -8.90
CA VAL A 14 17.10 -8.66 -9.52
C VAL A 14 16.77 -9.73 -10.55
N VAL A 15 16.88 -9.37 -11.82
CA VAL A 15 16.84 -10.35 -12.93
C VAL A 15 18.19 -11.01 -13.02
N PHE A 16 18.29 -12.28 -12.62
CA PHE A 16 19.49 -13.09 -12.84
C PHE A 16 19.57 -13.53 -14.30
N ALA A 17 20.51 -12.98 -15.05
CA ALA A 17 20.96 -13.53 -16.32
C ALA A 17 22.27 -14.31 -16.11
N SER A 18 22.29 -15.53 -16.65
CA SER A 18 23.31 -16.59 -16.55
C SER A 18 24.73 -16.17 -16.94
N CYS A 19 25.68 -16.61 -16.15
CA CYS A 19 27.12 -16.91 -16.40
C CYS A 19 27.89 -16.19 -17.50
N SER A 20 28.72 -15.20 -17.09
CA SER A 20 30.15 -15.15 -17.47
C SER A 20 30.84 -14.05 -16.65
N LYS A 21 32.09 -14.31 -16.24
CA LYS A 21 33.08 -13.47 -15.52
C LYS A 21 32.65 -12.03 -15.17
N ASP A 22 32.64 -11.75 -13.88
CA ASP A 22 32.74 -10.43 -13.24
C ASP A 22 31.92 -9.29 -13.91
N LYS A 23 30.61 -9.48 -14.01
CA LYS A 23 29.73 -8.32 -14.26
C LYS A 23 29.50 -7.61 -12.94
N GLU A 24 30.05 -6.43 -12.80
CA GLU A 24 29.76 -5.55 -11.70
C GLU A 24 28.24 -5.33 -11.62
N SER A 25 27.67 -5.47 -10.44
CA SER A 25 26.24 -5.19 -10.18
C SER A 25 26.07 -3.73 -9.79
N GLY A 26 25.11 -3.05 -10.39
CA GLY A 26 24.68 -1.73 -9.96
C GLY A 26 23.34 -1.81 -9.24
N THR A 27 23.01 -0.79 -8.45
CA THR A 27 21.73 -0.67 -7.77
C THR A 27 21.15 0.72 -7.94
N ILE A 28 19.82 0.80 -8.00
CA ILE A 28 19.04 2.04 -7.92
C ILE A 28 17.87 1.78 -6.98
N ALA A 29 17.53 2.76 -6.14
CA ALA A 29 16.34 2.71 -5.30
C ALA A 29 15.82 4.13 -5.09
N PHE A 30 14.51 4.31 -5.22
CA PHE A 30 13.85 5.57 -4.85
C PHE A 30 13.73 5.68 -3.33
N ASP A 31 13.76 6.92 -2.83
CA ASP A 31 13.58 7.21 -1.40
C ASP A 31 12.14 6.96 -0.93
N SER A 32 11.18 7.00 -1.86
CA SER A 32 9.76 6.69 -1.64
C SER A 32 9.28 5.70 -2.70
N PRO A 33 8.42 4.71 -2.37
CA PRO A 33 7.87 3.77 -3.34
C PRO A 33 6.82 4.40 -4.25
N ALA A 34 6.19 5.49 -3.80
CA ALA A 34 5.12 6.18 -4.52
C ALA A 34 5.10 7.68 -4.23
N VAL A 35 4.51 8.43 -5.16
CA VAL A 35 4.14 9.84 -4.92
C VAL A 35 2.73 10.09 -5.44
N PHE A 36 1.98 10.84 -4.65
CA PHE A 36 0.62 11.26 -4.94
C PHE A 36 0.59 12.77 -5.12
N LEU A 37 -0.09 13.22 -6.17
CA LEU A 37 -0.07 14.60 -6.66
C LEU A 37 -1.49 15.08 -6.94
N ASN A 38 -1.67 16.39 -7.04
CA ASN A 38 -2.84 16.93 -7.73
C ASN A 38 -2.56 17.04 -9.25
N ALA A 39 -3.61 17.24 -10.04
CA ALA A 39 -3.47 17.49 -11.47
C ALA A 39 -2.66 18.77 -11.71
N GLY A 40 -1.68 18.71 -12.62
CA GLY A 40 -0.78 19.79 -12.96
C GLY A 40 0.38 20.02 -11.99
N ASP A 41 0.45 19.27 -10.88
CA ASP A 41 1.55 19.44 -9.90
C ASP A 41 2.84 18.78 -10.39
N ALA A 42 3.95 19.31 -9.86
CA ALA A 42 5.28 18.73 -10.01
C ALA A 42 5.82 18.28 -8.65
N VAL A 43 6.51 17.14 -8.63
CA VAL A 43 7.20 16.65 -7.44
C VAL A 43 8.60 16.20 -7.79
N THR A 44 9.54 16.46 -6.88
CA THR A 44 10.93 15.98 -6.97
C THR A 44 11.15 14.88 -5.95
N VAL A 45 11.64 13.73 -6.42
CA VAL A 45 11.88 12.53 -5.62
C VAL A 45 13.36 12.17 -5.67
N GLY A 46 13.94 11.90 -4.51
CA GLY A 46 15.30 11.42 -4.38
C GLY A 46 15.44 9.94 -4.75
N PHE A 47 16.64 9.55 -5.13
CA PHE A 47 17.01 8.16 -5.30
C PHE A 47 18.46 7.90 -4.93
N SER A 48 18.75 6.72 -4.43
CA SER A 48 20.10 6.21 -4.24
C SER A 48 20.54 5.40 -5.44
N ALA A 49 21.84 5.41 -5.75
CA ALA A 49 22.39 4.57 -6.79
C ALA A 49 23.87 4.25 -6.51
N SER A 50 24.29 3.04 -6.85
CA SER A 50 25.66 2.57 -6.74
C SER A 50 26.10 1.92 -8.04
N ASN A 51 27.33 2.22 -8.48
CA ASN A 51 27.96 1.67 -9.67
C ASN A 51 27.17 1.92 -10.98
N ILE A 52 26.64 3.13 -11.14
CA ILE A 52 25.88 3.56 -12.32
C ILE A 52 26.64 4.66 -13.07
N GLU A 53 26.86 4.46 -14.36
CA GLU A 53 27.53 5.41 -15.26
C GLU A 53 26.58 6.53 -15.76
N SER A 54 25.34 6.16 -16.08
CA SER A 54 24.37 7.07 -16.66
C SER A 54 22.95 6.63 -16.33
N PHE A 55 22.00 7.57 -16.37
CA PHE A 55 20.59 7.33 -16.08
C PHE A 55 19.73 7.66 -17.29
N SER A 56 18.61 6.97 -17.43
CA SER A 56 17.56 7.25 -18.41
C SER A 56 16.19 6.86 -17.86
N ILE A 57 15.14 7.53 -18.32
CA ILE A 57 13.77 7.11 -18.10
C ILE A 57 13.40 6.11 -19.20
N THR A 58 12.97 4.90 -18.81
CA THR A 58 12.58 3.84 -19.75
C THR A 58 11.08 3.53 -19.71
N GLY A 59 10.34 4.13 -18.79
CA GLY A 59 8.88 4.02 -18.68
C GLY A 59 8.27 5.20 -17.95
N LYS A 60 7.10 5.63 -18.39
CA LYS A 60 6.27 6.64 -17.73
C LYS A 60 4.79 6.39 -18.05
N PRO A 61 3.83 6.88 -17.24
CA PRO A 61 2.42 6.77 -17.55
C PRO A 61 2.05 7.57 -18.82
N THR A 62 1.07 7.10 -19.55
CA THR A 62 0.56 7.79 -20.76
C THR A 62 0.05 9.18 -20.41
N GLY A 63 0.38 10.17 -21.22
CA GLY A 63 -0.03 11.56 -21.06
C GLY A 63 0.79 12.37 -20.05
N TRP A 64 1.66 11.73 -19.24
CA TRP A 64 2.55 12.44 -18.30
C TRP A 64 3.72 13.08 -19.04
N SER A 65 4.22 14.19 -18.51
CA SER A 65 5.44 14.85 -19.02
C SER A 65 6.65 13.92 -18.87
N ASP A 66 7.69 14.12 -19.68
CA ASP A 66 8.94 13.39 -19.52
C ASP A 66 9.59 13.77 -18.19
N PRO A 67 9.87 12.80 -17.30
CA PRO A 67 10.54 13.08 -16.05
C PRO A 67 11.94 13.63 -16.27
N VAL A 68 12.31 14.66 -15.49
CA VAL A 68 13.62 15.30 -15.56
C VAL A 68 14.53 14.66 -14.51
N ILE A 69 15.70 14.15 -14.97
CA ILE A 69 16.71 13.55 -14.10
C ILE A 69 17.76 14.61 -13.75
N ASP A 70 18.00 14.83 -12.47
CA ASP A 70 19.20 15.50 -11.95
C ASP A 70 20.15 14.42 -11.37
N ALA A 71 21.08 13.99 -12.20
CA ALA A 71 22.03 12.95 -11.83
C ALA A 71 23.02 13.41 -10.74
N ALA A 72 23.32 14.71 -10.65
CA ALA A 72 24.24 15.26 -9.65
C ALA A 72 23.62 15.23 -8.24
N ASN A 73 22.34 15.61 -8.14
CA ASN A 73 21.61 15.64 -6.88
C ASN A 73 20.86 14.34 -6.59
N ARG A 74 20.92 13.36 -7.50
CA ARG A 74 20.21 12.08 -7.36
C ARG A 74 18.70 12.26 -7.17
N THR A 75 18.09 13.07 -8.03
CA THR A 75 16.64 13.31 -8.01
C THR A 75 16.04 13.16 -9.39
N ILE A 76 14.74 12.85 -9.41
CA ILE A 76 13.89 12.99 -10.59
C ILE A 76 12.75 13.95 -10.27
N THR A 77 12.37 14.77 -11.24
CA THR A 77 11.15 15.58 -11.17
C THR A 77 10.12 15.01 -12.12
N VAL A 78 8.94 14.68 -11.60
CA VAL A 78 7.80 14.25 -12.38
C VAL A 78 6.70 15.30 -12.34
N VAL A 79 5.99 15.47 -13.45
CA VAL A 79 4.89 16.43 -13.59
C VAL A 79 3.66 15.69 -14.08
N SER A 80 2.57 15.82 -13.32
CA SER A 80 1.29 15.20 -13.67
C SER A 80 0.56 15.98 -14.76
N PRO A 81 -0.32 15.34 -15.55
CA PRO A 81 -1.21 16.04 -16.48
C PRO A 81 -2.13 17.02 -15.76
N GLU A 82 -2.45 18.14 -16.41
CA GLU A 82 -3.42 19.11 -15.88
C GLU A 82 -4.87 18.62 -15.99
N LYS A 83 -5.13 17.69 -16.93
CA LYS A 83 -6.46 17.15 -17.22
C LYS A 83 -6.39 15.67 -17.54
N PHE A 84 -7.50 14.99 -17.31
CA PHE A 84 -7.73 13.58 -17.61
C PHE A 84 -9.08 13.49 -18.33
N ASP A 85 -9.08 13.79 -19.60
CA ASP A 85 -10.25 13.81 -20.48
C ASP A 85 -10.00 12.98 -21.75
N ASP A 86 -11.02 12.79 -22.55
CA ASP A 86 -10.97 11.98 -23.78
C ASP A 86 -10.04 12.57 -24.86
N ASP A 87 -9.61 13.84 -24.70
CA ASP A 87 -8.79 14.54 -25.70
C ASP A 87 -7.30 14.23 -25.57
N ASN A 88 -6.83 13.70 -24.42
CA ASN A 88 -5.39 13.55 -24.16
C ASN A 88 -4.92 12.12 -23.81
N ASP A 89 -5.82 11.14 -23.71
CA ASP A 89 -5.52 9.74 -23.33
C ASP A 89 -4.71 9.60 -22.03
N ALA A 90 -4.67 10.66 -21.19
CA ALA A 90 -3.84 10.66 -20.00
C ALA A 90 -4.42 9.72 -18.93
N VAL A 91 -3.55 8.88 -18.37
CA VAL A 91 -3.92 8.01 -17.25
C VAL A 91 -3.61 8.67 -15.92
N LYS A 92 -4.50 8.47 -14.92
CA LYS A 92 -4.36 9.09 -13.59
C LYS A 92 -3.16 8.56 -12.81
N SER A 93 -2.73 7.34 -13.08
CA SER A 93 -1.64 6.74 -12.32
C SER A 93 -0.86 5.74 -13.16
N GLY A 94 0.33 5.40 -12.70
CA GLY A 94 1.19 4.42 -13.33
C GLY A 94 2.60 4.46 -12.77
N SER A 95 3.55 3.90 -13.50
CA SER A 95 4.92 3.78 -13.02
C SER A 95 5.89 4.59 -13.87
N VAL A 96 6.81 5.27 -13.21
CA VAL A 96 8.02 5.85 -13.81
C VAL A 96 9.17 4.88 -13.54
N THR A 97 9.87 4.44 -14.61
CA THR A 97 11.01 3.55 -14.49
C THR A 97 12.31 4.30 -14.78
N LEU A 98 13.15 4.41 -13.76
CA LEU A 98 14.52 4.92 -13.86
C LEU A 98 15.45 3.73 -14.11
N THR A 99 16.19 3.78 -15.22
CA THR A 99 17.18 2.77 -15.60
C THR A 99 18.56 3.38 -15.60
N GLY A 100 19.50 2.68 -14.99
CA GLY A 100 20.90 3.04 -14.96
C GLY A 100 21.76 2.05 -15.74
N LYS A 101 22.71 2.56 -16.53
CA LYS A 101 23.75 1.76 -17.16
C LYS A 101 24.84 1.49 -16.13
N VAL A 102 25.08 0.21 -15.88
CA VAL A 102 26.13 -0.24 -14.94
C VAL A 102 27.49 -0.29 -15.65
N HIS A 103 28.55 -0.03 -14.91
CA HIS A 103 29.91 -0.26 -15.39
C HIS A 103 30.06 -1.71 -15.89
N GLY A 104 30.58 -1.91 -17.10
CA GLY A 104 30.65 -3.24 -17.71
C GLY A 104 29.42 -3.67 -18.53
N GLY A 105 28.41 -2.79 -18.71
CA GLY A 105 27.38 -2.90 -19.75
C GLY A 105 26.07 -3.61 -19.33
N SER A 106 25.87 -3.96 -18.06
CA SER A 106 24.56 -4.38 -17.53
C SER A 106 23.69 -3.15 -17.20
N THR A 107 22.43 -3.36 -16.82
CA THR A 107 21.52 -2.31 -16.37
C THR A 107 20.92 -2.64 -15.01
N ALA A 108 20.63 -1.59 -14.22
CA ALA A 108 19.82 -1.64 -13.01
C ALA A 108 18.61 -0.74 -13.20
N SER A 109 17.46 -1.09 -12.61
CA SER A 109 16.26 -0.29 -12.72
C SER A 109 15.54 -0.19 -11.37
N ALA A 110 14.88 0.95 -11.16
CA ALA A 110 13.94 1.16 -10.07
C ALA A 110 12.64 1.74 -10.61
N THR A 111 11.54 1.44 -9.94
CA THR A 111 10.21 1.89 -10.34
C THR A 111 9.60 2.72 -9.22
N LEU A 112 9.08 3.90 -9.57
CA LEU A 112 8.33 4.79 -8.72
C LEU A 112 6.88 4.79 -9.20
N PHE A 113 5.93 4.49 -8.32
CA PHE A 113 4.52 4.71 -8.62
C PHE A 113 4.22 6.21 -8.54
N VAL A 114 3.47 6.73 -9.51
CA VAL A 114 3.01 8.12 -9.54
C VAL A 114 1.50 8.14 -9.76
N GLY A 115 0.77 8.97 -9.03
CA GLY A 115 -0.69 9.01 -9.15
C GLY A 115 -1.31 10.35 -8.82
N VAL A 116 -2.26 10.76 -9.66
CA VAL A 116 -3.22 11.83 -9.34
C VAL A 116 -4.46 11.14 -8.80
N VAL A 117 -4.46 10.94 -7.48
CA VAL A 117 -5.48 10.19 -6.75
C VAL A 117 -5.93 10.98 -5.52
N ASP A 118 -7.14 10.72 -5.07
CA ASP A 118 -7.62 11.31 -3.83
C ASP A 118 -6.78 10.84 -2.64
N THR A 119 -6.61 11.72 -1.67
CA THR A 119 -6.01 11.37 -0.39
C THR A 119 -7.05 11.52 0.72
N GLU A 120 -7.29 10.44 1.46
CA GLU A 120 -8.14 10.44 2.63
C GLU A 120 -7.31 10.42 3.91
N ASP A 121 -7.32 11.54 4.62
CA ASP A 121 -6.58 11.71 5.88
C ASP A 121 -7.43 11.28 7.08
N LEU A 122 -7.21 10.07 7.56
CA LEU A 122 -7.86 9.49 8.74
C LEU A 122 -7.05 9.73 10.02
N SER A 123 -5.91 10.41 9.97
CA SER A 123 -5.02 10.63 11.12
C SER A 123 -5.67 11.42 12.27
N ARG A 124 -6.72 12.19 11.96
CA ARG A 124 -7.49 12.94 12.97
C ARG A 124 -8.58 12.12 13.67
N LYS A 125 -8.75 10.86 13.28
CA LYS A 125 -9.72 9.92 13.83
C LYS A 125 -8.98 8.69 14.36
N PRO A 126 -8.25 8.82 15.49
CA PRO A 126 -7.44 7.71 15.99
C PRO A 126 -8.34 6.53 16.35
N ALA A 127 -8.00 5.36 15.82
CA ALA A 127 -8.73 4.12 16.00
C ALA A 127 -7.77 2.92 15.98
N ASN A 128 -8.25 1.75 16.38
CA ASN A 128 -7.51 0.50 16.21
C ASN A 128 -7.90 -0.22 14.92
N SER A 129 -9.04 0.16 14.31
CA SER A 129 -9.54 -0.41 13.07
C SER A 129 -10.13 0.70 12.21
N TYR A 130 -9.78 0.69 10.95
CA TYR A 130 -10.23 1.66 9.94
C TYR A 130 -10.99 0.92 8.85
N LEU A 131 -12.27 1.27 8.67
CA LEU A 131 -13.04 0.91 7.48
C LEU A 131 -12.73 1.92 6.39
N ILE A 132 -12.34 1.41 5.22
CA ILE A 132 -12.06 2.19 4.02
C ILE A 132 -12.86 1.64 2.85
N ASN A 133 -13.44 2.51 2.02
CA ASN A 133 -14.38 2.10 0.97
C ASN A 133 -14.16 2.80 -0.39
N LYS A 134 -13.12 3.65 -0.51
CA LYS A 134 -12.82 4.33 -1.76
C LYS A 134 -11.66 3.63 -2.48
N LYS A 135 -11.91 3.24 -3.73
CA LYS A 135 -10.88 2.69 -4.62
C LYS A 135 -9.90 3.77 -5.06
N GLU A 136 -8.74 3.35 -5.53
CA GLU A 136 -7.71 4.24 -6.13
C GLU A 136 -7.42 5.47 -5.26
N THR A 137 -7.32 5.23 -3.94
CA THR A 137 -7.19 6.29 -2.93
C THR A 137 -5.94 6.04 -2.09
N ASN A 138 -5.22 7.12 -1.81
CA ASN A 138 -4.17 7.14 -0.81
C ASN A 138 -4.79 7.42 0.56
N TYR A 139 -4.50 6.57 1.54
CA TYR A 139 -4.98 6.69 2.91
C TYR A 139 -3.84 7.07 3.85
N LEU A 140 -4.13 7.94 4.81
CA LEU A 140 -3.20 8.34 5.85
C LEU A 140 -3.79 8.02 7.21
N ILE A 141 -3.09 7.25 8.03
CA ILE A 141 -3.43 7.01 9.44
C ILE A 141 -2.29 7.51 10.33
N ASP A 142 -2.62 7.96 11.53
CA ASP A 142 -1.62 8.41 12.50
C ASP A 142 -0.78 7.21 12.96
N ALA A 143 0.53 7.28 12.74
CA ALA A 143 1.47 6.24 13.13
C ALA A 143 2.25 6.58 14.41
N MET A 144 2.02 7.76 14.99
CA MET A 144 2.74 8.23 16.18
C MET A 144 1.92 8.06 17.47
N TYR A 145 0.63 7.72 17.36
CA TYR A 145 -0.25 7.57 18.51
C TYR A 145 -1.13 6.32 18.39
N LYS A 146 -1.43 5.71 19.54
CA LYS A 146 -2.47 4.67 19.66
C LYS A 146 -3.85 5.31 19.60
N GLY A 147 -4.89 4.48 19.48
CA GLY A 147 -6.28 4.94 19.51
C GLY A 147 -6.69 5.65 20.82
N ASP A 148 -5.95 5.44 21.90
CA ASP A 148 -6.12 6.13 23.19
C ASP A 148 -5.21 7.37 23.36
N LEU A 149 -4.57 7.80 22.27
CA LEU A 149 -3.62 8.92 22.21
C LEU A 149 -2.32 8.71 23.00
N THR A 150 -1.99 7.46 23.35
CA THR A 150 -0.67 7.14 23.87
C THR A 150 0.37 7.23 22.75
N GLU A 151 1.45 7.98 22.98
CA GLU A 151 2.53 8.19 22.01
C GLU A 151 3.29 6.88 21.72
N LEU A 152 3.70 6.74 20.47
CA LEU A 152 4.50 5.63 19.95
C LEU A 152 5.85 6.15 19.43
N ALA A 153 6.92 5.41 19.72
CA ALA A 153 8.24 5.67 19.14
C ALA A 153 8.39 4.97 17.77
N THR A 154 7.49 5.26 16.85
CA THR A 154 7.47 4.63 15.53
C THR A 154 8.64 5.11 14.68
N SER A 155 9.42 4.16 14.17
CA SER A 155 10.53 4.41 13.23
C SER A 155 10.23 3.89 11.82
N SER A 156 9.36 2.89 11.70
CA SER A 156 8.92 2.35 10.40
C SER A 156 7.54 1.72 10.52
N VAL A 157 6.91 1.52 9.39
CA VAL A 157 5.65 0.77 9.26
C VAL A 157 5.81 -0.34 8.24
N ASP A 158 5.12 -1.45 8.44
CA ASP A 158 5.12 -2.57 7.50
C ASP A 158 3.79 -3.33 7.58
N VAL A 159 3.47 -4.11 6.54
CA VAL A 159 2.31 -4.99 6.54
C VAL A 159 2.62 -6.22 7.39
N VAL A 160 1.87 -6.41 8.48
CA VAL A 160 2.00 -7.62 9.32
C VAL A 160 1.36 -8.82 8.60
N TRP A 161 0.17 -8.61 8.04
CA TRP A 161 -0.52 -9.55 7.16
C TRP A 161 -1.63 -8.85 6.38
N GLN A 162 -2.03 -9.44 5.26
CA GLN A 162 -3.17 -9.03 4.47
C GLN A 162 -3.87 -10.26 3.86
N SER A 163 -5.19 -10.18 3.73
CA SER A 163 -6.02 -11.30 3.25
C SER A 163 -6.01 -11.46 1.74
N ARG A 164 -5.57 -10.46 1.02
CA ARG A 164 -5.36 -10.48 -0.45
C ARG A 164 -4.01 -9.87 -0.78
N SER A 165 -3.32 -10.47 -1.74
CA SER A 165 -2.03 -9.94 -2.23
C SER A 165 -2.18 -8.51 -2.72
N ASN A 166 -1.26 -7.63 -2.34
CA ASN A 166 -1.27 -6.22 -2.73
C ASN A 166 -2.60 -5.51 -2.40
N LEU A 167 -3.19 -5.80 -1.25
CA LEU A 167 -4.32 -5.02 -0.73
C LEU A 167 -3.83 -3.65 -0.28
N ILE A 168 -2.78 -3.65 0.53
CA ILE A 168 -2.05 -2.46 0.94
C ILE A 168 -0.84 -2.32 0.01
N GLN A 169 -0.77 -1.20 -0.70
CA GLN A 169 0.31 -0.92 -1.65
C GLN A 169 1.05 0.36 -1.24
N TYR A 170 2.33 0.41 -1.55
CA TYR A 170 3.19 1.60 -1.35
C TYR A 170 3.17 2.14 0.08
N LEU A 171 3.09 1.23 1.07
CA LEU A 171 3.10 1.60 2.48
C LEU A 171 4.44 2.25 2.86
N GLU A 172 4.35 3.46 3.42
CA GLU A 172 5.51 4.17 3.96
C GLU A 172 5.15 4.97 5.21
N LEU A 173 6.13 5.21 6.08
CA LEU A 173 6.03 6.18 7.16
C LEU A 173 6.47 7.55 6.65
N LYS A 174 5.54 8.50 6.56
CA LYS A 174 5.80 9.85 6.08
C LYS A 174 5.14 10.87 7.00
N ASP A 175 5.91 11.84 7.47
CA ASP A 175 5.43 12.91 8.36
C ASP A 175 4.63 12.40 9.56
N GLY A 176 5.06 11.26 10.16
CA GLY A 176 4.41 10.64 11.31
C GLY A 176 3.13 9.87 10.96
N LYS A 177 2.82 9.70 9.69
CA LYS A 177 1.64 8.95 9.23
C LYS A 177 2.06 7.72 8.44
N ALA A 178 1.31 6.63 8.60
CA ALA A 178 1.38 5.51 7.66
C ALA A 178 0.54 5.89 6.44
N SER A 179 1.21 6.08 5.31
CA SER A 179 0.64 6.38 4.00
C SER A 179 0.58 5.09 3.19
N PHE A 180 -0.57 4.76 2.62
CA PHE A 180 -0.75 3.58 1.78
C PHE A 180 -1.85 3.78 0.74
N TYR A 181 -1.72 3.08 -0.38
CA TYR A 181 -2.68 3.12 -1.48
C TYR A 181 -3.50 1.83 -1.56
N VAL A 182 -4.80 1.97 -1.87
CA VAL A 182 -5.68 0.83 -2.16
C VAL A 182 -6.27 1.00 -3.55
N ALA A 183 -6.04 0.00 -4.39
CA ALA A 183 -6.47 0.00 -5.79
C ALA A 183 -7.97 -0.32 -5.94
N ALA A 184 -8.47 -0.17 -7.16
CA ALA A 184 -9.72 -0.80 -7.58
C ALA A 184 -9.59 -2.33 -7.57
N ASP A 185 -10.71 -3.04 -7.49
CA ASP A 185 -10.73 -4.49 -7.68
C ASP A 185 -10.39 -4.85 -9.14
N SER A 186 -9.63 -5.92 -9.34
CA SER A 186 -9.20 -6.33 -10.68
C SER A 186 -10.33 -6.89 -11.54
N ASP A 187 -11.37 -7.42 -10.91
CA ASP A 187 -12.50 -8.07 -11.57
C ASP A 187 -13.69 -7.12 -11.72
N ASP A 188 -13.78 -6.10 -10.85
CA ASP A 188 -14.77 -5.04 -10.89
C ASP A 188 -14.11 -3.68 -10.61
N GLY A 189 -13.61 -3.03 -11.65
CA GLY A 189 -12.91 -1.74 -11.55
C GLY A 189 -13.74 -0.60 -10.95
N ASP A 190 -15.04 -0.78 -10.73
CA ASP A 190 -15.89 0.21 -10.07
C ASP A 190 -15.87 0.07 -8.54
N LYS A 191 -15.34 -1.01 -8.00
CA LYS A 191 -15.25 -1.28 -6.58
C LYS A 191 -13.83 -1.14 -6.04
N ILE A 192 -13.74 -0.92 -4.73
CA ILE A 192 -12.47 -1.03 -4.00
C ILE A 192 -12.02 -2.50 -4.00
N LYS A 193 -10.72 -2.74 -4.03
CA LYS A 193 -10.16 -4.06 -3.74
C LYS A 193 -10.46 -4.42 -2.29
N GLU A 194 -11.41 -5.34 -2.09
CA GLU A 194 -11.86 -5.72 -0.76
C GLU A 194 -10.90 -6.67 -0.06
N GLY A 195 -10.83 -6.55 1.26
CA GLY A 195 -10.03 -7.44 2.11
C GLY A 195 -9.75 -6.83 3.48
N ASN A 196 -8.91 -7.54 4.22
CA ASN A 196 -8.46 -7.15 5.55
C ASN A 196 -6.94 -7.14 5.59
N ALA A 197 -6.36 -6.18 6.30
CA ALA A 197 -4.93 -6.10 6.53
C ALA A 197 -4.62 -5.63 7.95
N VAL A 198 -3.44 -5.94 8.44
CA VAL A 198 -2.88 -5.34 9.66
C VAL A 198 -1.59 -4.65 9.29
N ILE A 199 -1.51 -3.35 9.56
CA ILE A 199 -0.32 -2.53 9.44
C ILE A 199 0.33 -2.46 10.82
N GLY A 200 1.62 -2.71 10.92
CA GLY A 200 2.42 -2.64 12.13
C GLY A 200 3.27 -1.37 12.20
N ALA A 201 3.41 -0.81 13.40
CA ALA A 201 4.42 0.18 13.73
C ALA A 201 5.60 -0.51 14.43
N TYR A 202 6.80 -0.18 13.99
CA TYR A 202 8.04 -0.74 14.52
C TYR A 202 8.92 0.36 15.09
N ASP A 203 9.59 0.07 16.20
CA ASP A 203 10.60 0.94 16.78
C ASP A 203 11.94 0.90 16.00
N ALA A 204 12.90 1.70 16.42
CA ALA A 204 14.24 1.74 15.81
C ALA A 204 15.01 0.40 15.92
N GLY A 205 14.60 -0.48 16.80
CA GLY A 205 15.15 -1.83 16.97
C GLY A 205 14.46 -2.88 16.10
N GLY A 206 13.42 -2.49 15.34
CA GLY A 206 12.62 -3.40 14.52
C GLY A 206 11.61 -4.23 15.33
N THR A 207 11.27 -3.78 16.55
CA THR A 207 10.25 -4.44 17.37
C THR A 207 8.88 -3.89 17.01
N LEU A 208 7.90 -4.77 16.79
CA LEU A 208 6.50 -4.37 16.61
C LEU A 208 5.96 -3.79 17.92
N ILE A 209 5.65 -2.49 17.94
CA ILE A 209 5.18 -1.75 19.12
C ILE A 209 3.69 -1.46 19.09
N TRP A 210 3.06 -1.44 17.91
CA TRP A 210 1.64 -1.27 17.73
C TRP A 210 1.18 -1.82 16.38
N SER A 211 -0.13 -1.91 16.16
CA SER A 211 -0.72 -2.30 14.87
C SER A 211 -2.11 -1.73 14.70
N TRP A 212 -2.55 -1.59 13.47
CA TRP A 212 -3.89 -1.16 13.09
C TRP A 212 -4.50 -2.15 12.11
N HIS A 213 -5.77 -2.46 12.32
CA HIS A 213 -6.55 -3.22 11.35
C HIS A 213 -7.10 -2.26 10.28
N VAL A 214 -6.91 -2.60 9.02
CA VAL A 214 -7.51 -1.94 7.86
C VAL A 214 -8.52 -2.91 7.24
N TRP A 215 -9.75 -2.46 7.17
CA TRP A 215 -10.86 -3.19 6.56
C TRP A 215 -11.29 -2.47 5.29
N ALA A 216 -10.85 -2.95 4.12
CA ALA A 216 -11.25 -2.44 2.81
C ALA A 216 -12.50 -3.20 2.35
N ALA A 217 -13.61 -2.48 2.17
CA ALA A 217 -14.88 -3.09 1.77
C ALA A 217 -15.76 -2.07 1.02
N ASP A 218 -16.50 -2.56 0.04
CA ASP A 218 -17.60 -1.83 -0.60
C ASP A 218 -18.77 -1.75 0.37
N TYR A 219 -18.59 -0.96 1.43
CA TYR A 219 -19.51 -0.85 2.55
C TYR A 219 -19.38 0.53 3.22
N ASP A 220 -20.53 1.16 3.48
CA ASP A 220 -20.62 2.39 4.24
C ASP A 220 -21.70 2.22 5.32
N PRO A 221 -21.35 2.21 6.61
CA PRO A 221 -22.32 2.11 7.69
C PRO A 221 -23.22 3.35 7.83
N GLU A 222 -22.85 4.49 7.24
CA GLU A 222 -23.61 5.73 7.26
C GLU A 222 -24.59 5.84 6.07
N ALA A 223 -24.40 4.99 5.04
CA ALA A 223 -25.32 4.92 3.90
C ALA A 223 -26.64 4.23 4.27
N GLU A 224 -27.67 4.44 3.45
CA GLU A 224 -28.96 3.75 3.60
C GLU A 224 -28.77 2.22 3.57
N GLY A 225 -29.23 1.54 4.61
CA GLY A 225 -29.07 0.09 4.78
C GLY A 225 -27.69 -0.36 5.32
N GLY A 226 -26.76 0.56 5.54
CA GLY A 226 -25.46 0.24 6.13
C GLY A 226 -25.51 -0.04 7.64
N ALA A 227 -26.49 0.52 8.33
CA ALA A 227 -26.78 0.22 9.73
C ALA A 227 -28.28 0.00 9.96
N VAL A 228 -28.61 -0.67 11.04
CA VAL A 228 -29.99 -0.89 11.51
C VAL A 228 -30.13 -0.36 12.93
N ASP A 229 -31.30 0.22 13.25
CA ASP A 229 -31.64 0.56 14.63
C ASP A 229 -32.16 -0.70 15.34
N PHE A 230 -31.58 -0.99 16.48
CA PHE A 230 -32.02 -2.06 17.38
C PHE A 230 -32.14 -1.50 18.80
N ASN A 231 -33.38 -1.26 19.24
CA ASN A 231 -33.69 -0.71 20.57
C ASN A 231 -32.96 0.61 20.88
N GLY A 232 -32.83 1.51 19.92
CA GLY A 232 -32.15 2.80 20.06
C GLY A 232 -30.64 2.74 19.94
N TYR A 233 -30.08 1.60 19.51
CA TYR A 233 -28.67 1.45 19.18
C TYR A 233 -28.53 1.26 17.67
N SER A 234 -27.68 2.07 17.04
CA SER A 234 -27.30 1.87 15.64
C SER A 234 -26.27 0.75 15.55
N MET A 235 -26.58 -0.30 14.80
CA MET A 235 -25.71 -1.46 14.62
C MET A 235 -25.37 -1.61 13.14
N MET A 236 -24.10 -1.79 12.84
CA MET A 236 -23.65 -2.10 11.49
C MET A 236 -24.31 -3.40 10.99
N THR A 237 -24.64 -3.45 9.70
CA THR A 237 -25.20 -4.65 9.06
C THR A 237 -24.16 -5.72 8.74
N ARG A 238 -22.87 -5.43 8.97
CA ARG A 238 -21.76 -6.37 8.76
C ARG A 238 -20.97 -6.56 10.05
N ASN A 239 -20.48 -7.78 10.26
CA ASN A 239 -19.47 -8.03 11.28
C ASN A 239 -18.16 -7.32 10.92
N LEU A 240 -17.38 -6.94 11.90
CA LEU A 240 -16.08 -6.27 11.68
C LEU A 240 -15.15 -7.16 10.83
N GLY A 241 -14.71 -6.61 9.69
CA GLY A 241 -13.92 -7.33 8.71
C GLY A 241 -14.71 -8.18 7.71
N ALA A 242 -16.05 -8.18 7.76
CA ALA A 242 -16.87 -8.95 6.82
C ALA A 242 -16.96 -8.26 5.44
N LEU A 243 -16.90 -9.06 4.38
CA LEU A 243 -16.98 -8.60 3.00
C LEU A 243 -18.39 -8.81 2.38
N ALA A 244 -19.29 -9.47 3.10
CA ALA A 244 -20.70 -9.62 2.74
C ALA A 244 -21.60 -9.45 3.97
N ALA A 245 -22.89 -9.18 3.73
CA ALA A 245 -23.91 -9.07 4.78
C ALA A 245 -24.98 -10.19 4.72
N ASP A 246 -25.00 -10.97 3.64
CA ASP A 246 -26.04 -11.92 3.33
C ASP A 246 -25.54 -13.38 3.33
N ASN A 247 -26.49 -14.30 3.21
CA ASN A 247 -26.27 -15.74 3.21
C ASN A 247 -26.79 -16.41 1.92
N SER A 248 -26.79 -15.67 0.82
CA SER A 248 -27.35 -16.13 -0.46
C SER A 248 -26.50 -17.22 -1.12
N SER A 249 -25.24 -17.34 -0.79
CA SER A 249 -24.32 -18.37 -1.26
C SER A 249 -23.36 -18.83 -0.15
N VAL A 250 -22.66 -19.94 -0.36
CA VAL A 250 -21.63 -20.41 0.57
C VAL A 250 -20.49 -19.38 0.69
N GLU A 251 -20.14 -18.76 -0.41
CA GLU A 251 -19.11 -17.71 -0.47
C GLU A 251 -19.54 -16.51 0.38
N ASN A 252 -20.79 -16.06 0.25
CA ASN A 252 -21.32 -14.95 1.05
C ASN A 252 -21.46 -15.31 2.53
N ILE A 253 -21.85 -16.52 2.87
CA ILE A 253 -21.85 -16.99 4.26
C ILE A 253 -20.44 -16.88 4.86
N LEU A 254 -19.40 -17.37 4.17
CA LEU A 254 -18.03 -17.29 4.64
C LEU A 254 -17.55 -15.84 4.73
N ALA A 255 -17.89 -15.01 3.74
CA ALA A 255 -17.55 -13.60 3.70
C ALA A 255 -18.26 -12.76 4.78
N SER A 256 -19.40 -13.21 5.28
CA SER A 256 -20.18 -12.51 6.32
C SER A 256 -19.67 -12.73 7.75
N TYR A 257 -18.82 -13.72 7.99
CA TYR A 257 -18.31 -13.98 9.34
C TYR A 257 -17.37 -12.90 9.86
N GLY A 258 -16.65 -12.20 8.98
CA GLY A 258 -15.66 -11.20 9.37
C GLY A 258 -14.43 -11.83 10.00
N LEU A 259 -13.83 -11.09 10.93
CA LEU A 259 -12.62 -11.51 11.64
C LEU A 259 -12.95 -12.00 13.05
N TYR A 260 -12.08 -12.84 13.59
CA TYR A 260 -12.20 -13.32 14.97
C TYR A 260 -11.39 -12.44 15.93
N TYR A 261 -11.97 -12.15 17.08
CA TYR A 261 -11.34 -11.39 18.15
C TYR A 261 -11.30 -12.23 19.43
N GLN A 262 -10.18 -12.16 20.13
CA GLN A 262 -10.02 -12.76 21.43
C GLN A 262 -10.18 -11.69 22.50
N TRP A 263 -10.92 -11.99 23.58
CA TRP A 263 -11.06 -11.08 24.72
C TRP A 263 -9.68 -10.65 25.25
N GLY A 264 -9.50 -9.35 25.44
CA GLY A 264 -8.24 -8.77 25.92
C GLY A 264 -7.14 -8.63 24.85
N ARG A 265 -7.40 -9.00 23.59
CA ARG A 265 -6.49 -8.80 22.47
C ARG A 265 -7.09 -7.82 21.46
N LYS A 266 -6.30 -6.84 21.07
CA LYS A 266 -6.66 -5.82 20.10
C LYS A 266 -6.67 -6.33 18.65
N ASP A 267 -5.69 -7.17 18.31
CA ASP A 267 -5.46 -7.59 16.92
C ASP A 267 -6.41 -8.72 16.54
N PRO A 268 -7.02 -8.65 15.34
CA PRO A 268 -7.89 -9.70 14.86
C PRO A 268 -7.12 -10.94 14.42
N PHE A 269 -7.80 -12.06 14.49
CA PHE A 269 -7.43 -13.30 13.80
C PHE A 269 -8.19 -13.41 12.49
N ILE A 270 -7.57 -14.05 11.51
CA ILE A 270 -8.20 -14.33 10.23
C ILE A 270 -9.42 -15.21 10.44
N GLY A 271 -10.56 -14.75 9.90
CA GLY A 271 -11.80 -15.51 9.90
C GLY A 271 -11.95 -16.40 8.67
N PRO A 272 -13.06 -17.14 8.57
CA PRO A 272 -13.38 -17.99 7.43
C PRO A 272 -13.43 -17.25 6.09
N SER A 273 -13.75 -15.94 6.11
CA SER A 273 -13.78 -15.10 4.90
C SER A 273 -12.41 -15.00 4.20
N SER A 274 -11.34 -15.31 4.91
CA SER A 274 -9.98 -15.36 4.36
C SER A 274 -9.54 -16.80 4.02
N TYR A 275 -10.40 -17.78 4.19
CA TYR A 275 -10.10 -19.17 3.87
C TYR A 275 -10.16 -19.42 2.37
N ASN A 276 -9.08 -19.97 1.82
CA ASN A 276 -9.05 -20.40 0.43
C ASN A 276 -9.25 -21.92 0.36
N ALA A 277 -10.48 -22.34 0.03
CA ALA A 277 -10.86 -23.73 -0.07
C ALA A 277 -10.06 -24.51 -1.14
N ALA A 278 -9.60 -23.85 -2.20
CA ALA A 278 -8.83 -24.48 -3.27
C ALA A 278 -7.45 -24.96 -2.81
N ASN A 279 -6.88 -24.34 -1.80
CA ASN A 279 -5.54 -24.69 -1.30
C ASN A 279 -5.57 -25.57 -0.05
N GLY A 280 -6.74 -25.88 0.51
CA GLY A 280 -6.88 -26.68 1.74
C GLY A 280 -6.16 -26.07 2.95
N ALA A 281 -5.64 -24.86 2.81
CA ALA A 281 -4.90 -24.16 3.83
C ALA A 281 -5.78 -23.10 4.48
N SER A 282 -5.57 -22.89 5.77
CA SER A 282 -5.97 -21.65 6.41
C SER A 282 -5.50 -20.47 5.56
N ALA A 283 -6.36 -19.51 5.39
CA ALA A 283 -6.21 -18.20 4.80
C ALA A 283 -4.84 -17.87 4.22
N SER A 284 -4.81 -17.55 2.97
CA SER A 284 -3.60 -16.94 2.39
C SER A 284 -3.34 -15.63 3.13
N MET A 285 -2.34 -15.63 3.98
CA MET A 285 -1.77 -14.40 4.51
C MET A 285 -0.63 -13.99 3.61
N TYR A 286 -0.68 -12.73 3.19
CA TYR A 286 0.37 -12.11 2.42
C TYR A 286 1.01 -11.02 3.29
N ASN A 287 2.31 -10.94 3.31
CA ASN A 287 3.11 -9.89 3.92
C ASN A 287 4.23 -9.46 2.96
#